data_929f72cc3bf4508ac1991d1a2b381236
#
_entry.id   929f72cc3bf4508ac1991d1a2b381236
#
_cell.length_a   1.000
_cell.length_b   1.000
_cell.length_c   1.000
_cell.angle_alpha   90.00
_cell.angle_beta   90.00
_cell.angle_gamma   90.00
#
_symmetry.space_group_name_H-M   'P 1'
#
loop_
_entity.id
_entity.type
_entity.pdbx_description
1 polymer ?
#
loop_
_entity_poly.entity_id
_entity_poly.type
_entity_poly.pdbx_seq_one_letter_code
_entity_poly.pdbx_strand_id
1 'polypeptide(L)'
;MAFVLTGGAFAQLTTQTPIEPPHDSGQGITPAYEGWYRNPDGSANILIGYYNRNLKESLDIPVGTNNRVEPGGPDRGQPTHFIPGRQWGTFTITVPKDFAPDQKITWTITANGKTASVPASLNPLWVIAPFLDATGNTPPFIGFQETGPFLQGPPRGFANAVTATLQEPVPLPVWVADDAKVPPSFAAFAKMIPAVTVTWSKFRGPGIVKFDAEKPKVEKADFQAPPPTAFAGKATTTATFSEPGEYVLEVVANDISGFGGGGFQCCWSTAQLKVTVKP
;
A
#
# COMPACT_ATOMS: atom_id res chain seq x y z
N MET A 1 46.06 57.45 14.25
CA MET A 1 45.32 56.33 14.87
C MET A 1 44.10 56.10 14.02
N ALA A 2 44.16 55.10 13.12
CA ALA A 2 43.05 54.79 12.17
C ALA A 2 42.24 53.65 12.71
N PHE A 3 40.96 53.89 12.94
CA PHE A 3 39.99 52.82 13.31
C PHE A 3 39.51 52.10 12.06
N VAL A 4 39.83 50.81 11.94
CA VAL A 4 39.30 49.93 10.92
C VAL A 4 38.02 49.34 11.49
N LEU A 5 36.86 49.78 10.96
CA LEU A 5 35.56 49.15 11.20
C LEU A 5 35.48 47.88 10.34
N THR A 6 35.63 46.71 10.96
CA THR A 6 35.29 45.41 10.34
C THR A 6 33.77 45.26 10.35
N GLY A 7 33.14 45.50 9.19
CA GLY A 7 31.73 45.18 8.97
C GLY A 7 31.54 43.66 8.96
N GLY A 8 30.88 43.14 9.99
CA GLY A 8 30.45 41.74 10.00
C GLY A 8 29.40 41.50 8.91
N ALA A 9 29.72 40.67 7.93
CA ALA A 9 28.73 40.17 6.99
C ALA A 9 27.78 39.26 7.75
N PHE A 10 26.57 39.72 8.05
CA PHE A 10 25.48 38.87 8.45
C PHE A 10 25.10 38.03 7.20
N ALA A 11 25.45 36.75 7.19
CA ALA A 11 24.88 35.82 6.24
C ALA A 11 23.36 35.83 6.47
N GLN A 12 22.63 36.41 5.53
CA GLN A 12 21.18 36.25 5.50
C GLN A 12 20.92 34.75 5.40
N LEU A 13 20.40 34.15 6.46
CA LEU A 13 19.75 32.86 6.39
C LEU A 13 18.68 33.01 5.30
N THR A 14 18.87 32.29 4.18
CA THR A 14 17.86 32.19 3.15
C THR A 14 16.58 31.76 3.84
N THR A 15 15.59 32.63 3.82
CA THR A 15 14.23 32.30 4.27
C THR A 15 13.88 30.96 3.62
N GLN A 16 13.64 29.95 4.45
CA GLN A 16 13.13 28.68 3.97
C GLN A 16 11.94 29.02 3.07
N THR A 17 11.97 28.52 1.83
CA THR A 17 10.79 28.59 0.97
C THR A 17 9.60 28.13 1.78
N PRO A 18 8.51 28.92 1.89
CA PRO A 18 7.37 28.53 2.67
C PRO A 18 6.91 27.18 2.17
N ILE A 19 6.86 26.19 3.07
CA ILE A 19 6.30 24.89 2.77
C ILE A 19 4.85 25.17 2.38
N GLU A 20 4.46 24.76 1.17
CA GLU A 20 3.08 24.91 0.72
C GLU A 20 2.14 24.33 1.79
N PRO A 21 1.16 25.09 2.27
CA PRO A 21 0.24 24.60 3.29
C PRO A 21 -0.47 23.32 2.79
N PRO A 22 -0.79 22.37 3.68
CA PRO A 22 -1.57 21.22 3.29
C PRO A 22 -2.97 21.65 2.82
N HIS A 23 -3.47 21.05 1.76
CA HIS A 23 -4.77 21.34 1.16
C HIS A 23 -5.73 20.15 1.33
N ASP A 24 -6.99 20.43 1.57
CA ASP A 24 -8.04 19.40 1.66
C ASP A 24 -8.27 18.71 0.31
N SER A 25 -8.17 19.45 -0.80
CA SER A 25 -8.44 18.99 -2.16
C SER A 25 -7.63 19.76 -3.22
N GLY A 26 -7.71 19.34 -4.49
CA GLY A 26 -7.10 20.04 -5.64
C GLY A 26 -5.61 19.75 -5.83
N GLN A 27 -5.01 18.87 -5.03
CA GLN A 27 -3.61 18.48 -5.15
C GLN A 27 -3.41 17.28 -6.07
N GLY A 28 -2.17 17.10 -6.56
CA GLY A 28 -1.77 15.97 -7.37
C GLY A 28 -1.46 14.71 -6.57
N ILE A 29 -1.23 13.63 -7.31
CA ILE A 29 -0.74 12.36 -6.78
C ILE A 29 0.71 12.19 -7.21
N THR A 30 1.57 11.81 -6.29
CA THR A 30 2.98 11.51 -6.56
C THR A 30 3.16 10.00 -6.51
N PRO A 31 3.45 9.34 -7.64
CA PRO A 31 3.80 7.92 -7.65
C PRO A 31 5.17 7.71 -6.97
N ALA A 32 5.37 6.55 -6.34
CA ALA A 32 6.59 6.23 -5.61
C ALA A 32 7.09 4.83 -5.95
N TYR A 33 8.34 4.75 -6.40
CA TYR A 33 9.06 3.49 -6.52
C TYR A 33 9.63 3.10 -5.15
N GLU A 34 9.31 1.88 -4.68
CA GLU A 34 9.66 1.44 -3.32
C GLU A 34 10.72 0.34 -3.30
N GLY A 35 11.15 -0.09 -4.47
CA GLY A 35 12.16 -1.13 -4.62
C GLY A 35 11.66 -2.36 -5.37
N TRP A 36 12.47 -3.40 -5.37
CA TRP A 36 12.17 -4.64 -6.07
C TRP A 36 12.76 -5.84 -5.34
N TYR A 37 12.18 -7.01 -5.58
CA TYR A 37 12.65 -8.28 -5.04
C TYR A 37 12.50 -9.40 -6.07
N ARG A 38 13.31 -10.47 -5.94
CA ARG A 38 13.23 -11.64 -6.82
C ARG A 38 12.21 -12.65 -6.32
N ASN A 39 11.54 -13.27 -7.27
CA ASN A 39 10.70 -14.43 -7.04
C ASN A 39 11.53 -15.72 -7.16
N PRO A 40 11.05 -16.86 -6.60
CA PRO A 40 11.73 -18.16 -6.68
C PRO A 40 11.95 -18.66 -8.11
N ASP A 41 11.11 -18.27 -9.07
CA ASP A 41 11.20 -18.61 -10.49
C ASP A 41 12.22 -17.77 -11.28
N GLY A 42 12.88 -16.82 -10.60
CA GLY A 42 13.87 -15.89 -11.18
C GLY A 42 13.27 -14.61 -11.77
N SER A 43 11.97 -14.49 -11.88
CA SER A 43 11.31 -13.21 -12.17
C SER A 43 11.53 -12.20 -11.06
N ALA A 44 11.20 -10.94 -11.27
CA ALA A 44 11.27 -9.92 -10.23
C ALA A 44 9.96 -9.16 -10.09
N ASN A 45 9.65 -8.74 -8.87
CA ASN A 45 8.53 -7.87 -8.57
C ASN A 45 9.04 -6.46 -8.23
N ILE A 46 8.56 -5.49 -8.95
CA ILE A 46 8.78 -4.06 -8.69
C ILE A 46 7.61 -3.58 -7.82
N LEU A 47 7.94 -3.07 -6.63
CA LEU A 47 6.96 -2.58 -5.66
C LEU A 47 6.74 -1.08 -5.84
N ILE A 48 5.48 -0.68 -5.92
CA ILE A 48 5.09 0.70 -6.18
C ILE A 48 3.98 1.11 -5.23
N GLY A 49 4.10 2.32 -4.72
CA GLY A 49 3.07 3.00 -3.94
C GLY A 49 2.82 4.41 -4.46
N TYR A 50 2.10 5.22 -3.71
CA TYR A 50 1.84 6.61 -4.08
C TYR A 50 1.64 7.50 -2.85
N TYR A 51 1.67 8.80 -3.08
CA TYR A 51 1.25 9.82 -2.13
C TYR A 51 0.19 10.72 -2.77
N ASN A 52 -1.05 10.61 -2.31
CA ASN A 52 -2.10 11.57 -2.63
C ASN A 52 -1.93 12.77 -1.70
N ARG A 53 -1.59 13.93 -2.27
CA ARG A 53 -1.24 15.14 -1.52
C ARG A 53 -2.44 15.86 -0.93
N ASN A 54 -3.64 15.42 -1.23
CA ASN A 54 -4.86 15.92 -0.62
C ASN A 54 -5.04 15.36 0.80
N LEU A 55 -5.59 16.15 1.71
CA LEU A 55 -5.91 15.70 3.06
C LEU A 55 -7.23 14.93 3.13
N LYS A 56 -8.20 15.25 2.26
CA LYS A 56 -9.55 14.68 2.31
C LYS A 56 -10.06 14.16 0.97
N GLU A 57 -9.51 14.63 -0.16
CA GLU A 57 -9.99 14.25 -1.48
C GLU A 57 -9.41 12.91 -1.92
N SER A 58 -10.28 11.91 -2.07
CA SER A 58 -9.97 10.73 -2.87
C SER A 58 -10.22 11.00 -4.34
N LEU A 59 -9.41 10.42 -5.22
CA LEU A 59 -9.50 10.65 -6.67
C LEU A 59 -9.72 9.33 -7.38
N ASP A 60 -10.66 9.30 -8.33
CA ASP A 60 -10.86 8.20 -9.26
C ASP A 60 -10.23 8.55 -10.62
N ILE A 61 -9.17 7.85 -11.00
CA ILE A 61 -8.43 8.07 -12.25
C ILE A 61 -8.34 6.72 -12.98
N PRO A 62 -9.21 6.47 -13.95
CA PRO A 62 -9.20 5.23 -14.72
C PRO A 62 -7.86 5.00 -15.43
N VAL A 63 -7.52 3.74 -15.67
CA VAL A 63 -6.39 3.38 -16.53
C VAL A 63 -6.58 3.99 -17.92
N GLY A 64 -5.55 4.64 -18.44
CA GLY A 64 -5.54 5.34 -19.72
C GLY A 64 -4.56 6.50 -19.73
N THR A 65 -4.88 7.56 -20.44
CA THR A 65 -3.97 8.71 -20.64
C THR A 65 -3.48 9.31 -19.32
N ASN A 66 -4.35 9.38 -18.31
CA ASN A 66 -4.05 10.00 -17.02
C ASN A 66 -3.54 9.02 -15.93
N ASN A 67 -3.52 7.72 -16.21
CA ASN A 67 -3.03 6.69 -15.30
C ASN A 67 -2.51 5.52 -16.11
N ARG A 68 -1.22 5.52 -16.43
CA ARG A 68 -0.62 4.51 -17.32
C ARG A 68 0.75 4.07 -16.86
N VAL A 69 1.05 2.82 -17.16
CA VAL A 69 2.37 2.22 -16.96
C VAL A 69 2.96 1.84 -18.31
N GLU A 70 4.18 2.25 -18.60
CA GLU A 70 4.85 2.03 -19.88
C GLU A 70 6.33 1.63 -19.66
N PRO A 71 6.89 0.75 -20.50
CA PRO A 71 6.28 -0.02 -21.56
C PRO A 71 5.44 -1.21 -21.08
N GLY A 72 4.65 -1.78 -21.99
CA GLY A 72 3.86 -2.99 -21.75
C GLY A 72 2.51 -2.75 -21.10
N GLY A 73 2.09 -1.48 -20.96
CA GLY A 73 0.81 -1.07 -20.42
C GLY A 73 -0.20 -0.65 -21.47
N PRO A 74 -1.27 0.13 -21.15
CA PRO A 74 -1.34 1.03 -19.99
C PRO A 74 -1.66 0.39 -18.65
N ASP A 75 -2.31 -0.80 -18.64
CA ASP A 75 -2.69 -1.49 -17.39
C ASP A 75 -1.62 -2.53 -16.98
N ARG A 76 -1.04 -2.33 -15.83
CA ARG A 76 -0.11 -3.26 -15.19
C ARG A 76 -0.51 -3.58 -13.74
N GLY A 77 -1.78 -3.39 -13.40
CA GLY A 77 -2.32 -3.69 -12.08
C GLY A 77 -2.39 -2.48 -11.13
N GLN A 78 -2.08 -1.26 -11.59
CA GLN A 78 -2.11 -0.05 -10.77
C GLN A 78 -3.52 0.31 -10.28
N PRO A 79 -3.67 1.03 -9.14
CA PRO A 79 -4.97 1.48 -8.65
C PRO A 79 -5.66 2.43 -9.62
N THR A 80 -7.00 2.52 -9.53
CA THR A 80 -7.79 3.59 -10.16
C THR A 80 -8.46 4.48 -9.11
N HIS A 81 -8.46 4.08 -7.86
CA HIS A 81 -8.93 4.86 -6.72
C HIS A 81 -7.76 5.23 -5.82
N PHE A 82 -7.62 6.50 -5.49
CA PHE A 82 -6.47 7.06 -4.78
C PHE A 82 -6.93 7.74 -3.49
N ILE A 83 -6.83 7.05 -2.37
CA ILE A 83 -7.17 7.61 -1.05
C ILE A 83 -6.12 8.60 -0.56
N PRO A 84 -6.46 9.56 0.31
CA PRO A 84 -5.54 10.56 0.84
C PRO A 84 -4.30 9.97 1.53
N GLY A 85 -3.22 10.74 1.48
CA GLY A 85 -1.98 10.41 2.18
C GLY A 85 -1.07 9.42 1.48
N ARG A 86 -0.10 8.89 2.21
CA ARG A 86 0.89 7.93 1.72
C ARG A 86 0.32 6.52 1.73
N GLN A 87 0.34 5.88 0.57
CA GLN A 87 -0.02 4.48 0.41
C GLN A 87 1.22 3.69 -0.03
N TRP A 88 1.63 2.76 0.82
CA TRP A 88 2.83 1.96 0.64
C TRP A 88 2.49 0.66 -0.08
N GLY A 89 3.37 0.22 -1.01
CA GLY A 89 3.30 -1.11 -1.60
C GLY A 89 1.94 -1.50 -2.18
N THR A 90 1.23 -0.56 -2.82
CA THR A 90 -0.15 -0.74 -3.27
C THR A 90 -0.29 -1.74 -4.40
N PHE A 91 0.74 -1.88 -5.25
CA PHE A 91 0.76 -2.91 -6.29
C PHE A 91 2.18 -3.30 -6.68
N THR A 92 2.28 -4.45 -7.32
CA THR A 92 3.53 -4.96 -7.86
C THR A 92 3.44 -5.11 -9.37
N ILE A 93 4.55 -4.83 -10.07
CA ILE A 93 4.71 -5.14 -11.47
C ILE A 93 5.71 -6.27 -11.59
N THR A 94 5.25 -7.43 -12.03
CA THR A 94 6.14 -8.55 -12.30
C THR A 94 6.83 -8.34 -13.66
N VAL A 95 8.15 -8.50 -13.65
CA VAL A 95 9.00 -8.48 -14.84
C VAL A 95 9.70 -9.82 -15.02
N PRO A 96 9.96 -10.27 -16.27
CA PRO A 96 10.58 -11.57 -16.52
C PRO A 96 12.04 -11.62 -16.04
N LYS A 97 12.61 -12.83 -15.96
CA LYS A 97 13.98 -13.05 -15.47
C LYS A 97 15.08 -12.39 -16.31
N ASP A 98 14.79 -12.14 -17.58
CA ASP A 98 15.69 -11.49 -18.56
C ASP A 98 15.49 -9.97 -18.66
N PHE A 99 14.64 -9.40 -17.78
CA PHE A 99 14.51 -7.94 -17.71
C PHE A 99 15.82 -7.29 -17.28
N ALA A 100 16.36 -6.42 -18.15
CA ALA A 100 17.68 -5.82 -17.92
C ALA A 100 17.65 -4.85 -16.71
N PRO A 101 18.72 -4.80 -15.90
CA PRO A 101 18.75 -3.96 -14.68
C PRO A 101 18.59 -2.47 -14.92
N ASP A 102 18.96 -1.97 -16.09
CA ASP A 102 18.84 -0.57 -16.53
C ASP A 102 17.55 -0.27 -17.28
N GLN A 103 16.83 -1.30 -17.69
CA GLN A 103 15.52 -1.16 -18.33
C GLN A 103 14.53 -0.54 -17.30
N LYS A 104 13.71 0.38 -17.79
CA LYS A 104 12.78 1.13 -16.94
C LYS A 104 11.33 0.82 -17.29
N ILE A 105 10.50 0.74 -16.26
CA ILE A 105 9.05 0.83 -16.34
C ILE A 105 8.65 2.13 -15.66
N THR A 106 7.82 2.93 -16.30
CA THR A 106 7.42 4.25 -15.78
C THR A 106 5.93 4.29 -15.54
N TRP A 107 5.53 4.59 -14.32
CA TRP A 107 4.14 4.90 -13.99
C TRP A 107 3.93 6.40 -14.04
N THR A 108 2.94 6.84 -14.81
CA THR A 108 2.56 8.25 -14.98
C THR A 108 1.12 8.46 -14.53
N ILE A 109 0.91 9.47 -13.68
CA ILE A 109 -0.39 9.90 -13.18
C ILE A 109 -0.58 11.38 -13.47
N THR A 110 -1.75 11.74 -13.96
CA THR A 110 -2.21 13.13 -14.06
C THR A 110 -3.45 13.32 -13.20
N ALA A 111 -3.37 14.18 -12.20
CA ALA A 111 -4.43 14.47 -11.26
C ALA A 111 -4.52 15.99 -11.03
N ASN A 112 -5.71 16.55 -11.08
CA ASN A 112 -5.94 18.00 -10.87
C ASN A 112 -5.01 18.90 -11.72
N GLY A 113 -4.76 18.50 -12.99
CA GLY A 113 -3.88 19.21 -13.93
C GLY A 113 -2.38 19.07 -13.65
N LYS A 114 -1.98 18.29 -12.64
CA LYS A 114 -0.58 18.03 -12.27
C LYS A 114 -0.19 16.62 -12.72
N THR A 115 0.87 16.52 -13.53
CA THR A 115 1.41 15.23 -13.98
C THR A 115 2.66 14.88 -13.19
N ALA A 116 2.72 13.66 -12.68
CA ALA A 116 3.89 13.09 -12.04
C ALA A 116 4.21 11.70 -12.59
N SER A 117 5.49 11.37 -12.67
CA SER A 117 5.95 10.07 -13.15
C SER A 117 7.05 9.51 -12.26
N VAL A 118 7.08 8.20 -12.11
CA VAL A 118 8.17 7.50 -11.43
C VAL A 118 8.73 6.39 -12.33
N PRO A 119 10.00 6.45 -12.72
CA PRO A 119 10.68 5.32 -13.34
C PRO A 119 11.11 4.30 -12.28
N ALA A 120 10.92 3.03 -12.55
CA ALA A 120 11.37 1.91 -11.74
C ALA A 120 12.25 0.97 -12.56
N SER A 121 13.25 0.35 -11.95
CA SER A 121 14.20 -0.55 -12.60
C SER A 121 14.72 -1.60 -11.60
N LEU A 122 15.48 -2.59 -12.08
CA LEU A 122 16.11 -3.58 -11.19
C LEU A 122 17.51 -3.11 -10.70
N ASN A 123 17.66 -1.82 -10.40
CA ASN A 123 18.90 -1.30 -9.84
C ASN A 123 19.20 -1.99 -8.50
N PRO A 124 20.41 -2.57 -8.30
CA PRO A 124 20.77 -3.30 -7.09
C PRO A 124 20.67 -2.48 -5.79
N LEU A 125 20.78 -1.16 -5.87
CA LEU A 125 20.62 -0.28 -4.70
C LEU A 125 19.19 -0.22 -4.15
N TRP A 126 18.21 -0.71 -4.90
CA TRP A 126 16.79 -0.71 -4.56
C TRP A 126 16.23 -2.11 -4.28
N VAL A 127 17.11 -3.08 -4.01
CA VAL A 127 16.67 -4.41 -3.56
C VAL A 127 16.05 -4.30 -2.18
N ILE A 128 14.86 -4.89 -2.02
CA ILE A 128 14.13 -4.94 -0.75
C ILE A 128 13.92 -6.37 -0.28
N ALA A 129 13.68 -6.54 1.01
CA ALA A 129 13.36 -7.81 1.67
C ALA A 129 11.97 -7.71 2.33
N PRO A 130 10.85 -7.77 1.56
CA PRO A 130 9.52 -7.49 2.10
C PRO A 130 8.92 -8.61 2.95
N PHE A 131 9.64 -9.73 3.14
CA PHE A 131 9.16 -10.92 3.85
C PHE A 131 9.88 -11.16 5.19
N LEU A 132 10.93 -10.40 5.47
CA LEU A 132 11.71 -10.54 6.67
C LEU A 132 12.48 -9.25 6.94
N ASP A 133 12.33 -8.69 8.13
CA ASP A 133 13.15 -7.55 8.54
C ASP A 133 14.44 -7.98 9.23
N ALA A 134 15.31 -7.03 9.57
CA ALA A 134 16.59 -7.28 10.23
C ALA A 134 16.45 -7.85 11.65
N THR A 135 15.28 -7.77 12.26
CA THR A 135 15.00 -8.35 13.60
C THR A 135 14.43 -9.76 13.51
N GLY A 136 14.20 -10.25 12.28
CA GLY A 136 13.58 -11.55 12.03
C GLY A 136 12.06 -11.53 12.17
N ASN A 137 11.44 -10.34 12.15
CA ASN A 137 10.00 -10.16 12.07
C ASN A 137 9.51 -10.41 10.64
N THR A 138 8.33 -11.05 10.50
CA THR A 138 7.73 -11.38 9.21
C THR A 138 6.37 -10.70 9.03
N PRO A 139 5.94 -10.39 7.79
CA PRO A 139 4.61 -9.84 7.55
C PRO A 139 3.52 -10.79 8.01
N PRO A 140 2.35 -10.27 8.46
CA PRO A 140 1.20 -11.11 8.77
C PRO A 140 0.71 -11.91 7.57
N PHE A 141 0.15 -13.08 7.80
CA PHE A 141 -0.62 -13.82 6.80
C PHE A 141 -2.04 -13.26 6.69
N ILE A 142 -2.59 -13.25 5.48
CA ILE A 142 -4.00 -12.92 5.19
C ILE A 142 -4.64 -14.05 4.42
N GLY A 143 -5.82 -14.52 4.86
CA GLY A 143 -6.68 -15.46 4.16
C GLY A 143 -8.11 -14.95 4.09
N PHE A 144 -8.83 -15.26 3.00
CA PHE A 144 -10.25 -14.99 2.85
C PHE A 144 -11.13 -16.17 3.28
N GLN A 145 -10.52 -17.25 3.66
CA GLN A 145 -11.15 -18.46 4.22
C GLN A 145 -10.29 -18.94 5.40
N GLU A 146 -10.93 -19.59 6.36
CA GLU A 146 -10.28 -20.13 7.55
C GLU A 146 -9.17 -21.14 7.23
N THR A 147 -9.36 -21.90 6.17
CA THR A 147 -8.40 -22.90 5.69
C THR A 147 -7.39 -22.38 4.67
N GLY A 148 -7.38 -21.06 4.41
CA GLY A 148 -6.57 -20.43 3.37
C GLY A 148 -7.15 -20.57 1.94
N PRO A 149 -6.37 -20.33 0.90
CA PRO A 149 -4.94 -20.04 0.95
C PRO A 149 -4.62 -18.73 1.67
N PHE A 150 -3.44 -18.71 2.32
CA PHE A 150 -2.93 -17.53 2.98
C PHE A 150 -1.86 -16.86 2.13
N LEU A 151 -1.91 -15.53 2.07
CA LEU A 151 -0.94 -14.66 1.41
C LEU A 151 -0.09 -13.96 2.47
N GLN A 152 1.12 -13.59 2.08
CA GLN A 152 2.07 -12.86 2.92
C GLN A 152 2.86 -11.85 2.07
N GLY A 153 3.11 -10.67 2.61
CA GLY A 153 3.88 -9.62 1.99
C GLY A 153 3.13 -8.82 0.90
N PRO A 154 3.85 -8.23 -0.07
CA PRO A 154 3.28 -7.37 -1.10
C PRO A 154 2.22 -8.06 -1.97
N PRO A 155 1.29 -7.28 -2.59
CA PRO A 155 0.19 -7.85 -3.36
C PRO A 155 0.69 -8.67 -4.56
N ARG A 156 0.04 -9.83 -4.78
CA ARG A 156 0.39 -10.80 -5.84
C ARG A 156 -0.82 -11.21 -6.64
N GLY A 157 -1.52 -10.24 -7.21
CA GLY A 157 -2.77 -10.51 -7.92
C GLY A 157 -3.96 -10.75 -6.97
N PHE A 158 -5.02 -11.37 -7.50
CA PHE A 158 -6.26 -11.55 -6.77
C PHE A 158 -6.23 -12.82 -5.92
N ALA A 159 -6.60 -12.68 -4.65
CA ALA A 159 -6.62 -13.79 -3.71
C ALA A 159 -7.97 -14.51 -3.65
N ASN A 160 -9.07 -13.83 -3.99
CA ASN A 160 -10.42 -14.36 -3.98
C ASN A 160 -11.34 -13.53 -4.87
N ALA A 161 -12.55 -14.05 -5.12
CA ALA A 161 -13.61 -13.37 -5.85
C ALA A 161 -14.96 -13.61 -5.18
N VAL A 162 -15.80 -12.57 -5.09
CA VAL A 162 -17.16 -12.65 -4.56
C VAL A 162 -18.14 -11.95 -5.49
N THR A 163 -19.42 -12.35 -5.41
CA THR A 163 -20.53 -11.64 -6.06
C THR A 163 -21.33 -10.90 -4.99
N ALA A 164 -21.70 -9.66 -5.29
CA ALA A 164 -22.54 -8.82 -4.46
C ALA A 164 -23.79 -8.37 -5.24
N THR A 165 -24.86 -8.03 -4.55
CA THR A 165 -26.01 -7.33 -5.10
C THR A 165 -25.88 -5.84 -4.83
N LEU A 166 -26.34 -5.03 -5.79
CA LEU A 166 -26.30 -3.58 -5.66
C LEU A 166 -27.03 -3.12 -4.38
N GLN A 167 -26.40 -2.22 -3.62
CA GLN A 167 -26.89 -1.66 -2.36
C GLN A 167 -27.13 -2.67 -1.21
N GLU A 168 -26.90 -3.96 -1.41
CA GLU A 168 -26.94 -4.94 -0.34
C GLU A 168 -25.58 -5.08 0.33
N PRO A 169 -25.52 -5.20 1.68
CA PRO A 169 -24.26 -5.38 2.37
C PRO A 169 -23.71 -6.78 2.14
N VAL A 170 -22.49 -6.89 1.64
CA VAL A 170 -21.75 -8.14 1.49
C VAL A 170 -20.73 -8.29 2.62
N PRO A 171 -20.71 -9.44 3.35
CA PRO A 171 -19.74 -9.67 4.40
C PRO A 171 -18.34 -9.91 3.82
N LEU A 172 -17.35 -9.33 4.45
CA LEU A 172 -15.94 -9.41 4.09
C LEU A 172 -15.11 -9.93 5.28
N PRO A 173 -15.16 -11.23 5.57
CA PRO A 173 -14.31 -11.82 6.60
C PRO A 173 -12.88 -11.98 6.10
N VAL A 174 -11.90 -11.75 6.98
CA VAL A 174 -10.50 -12.09 6.77
C VAL A 174 -9.94 -12.78 8.00
N TRP A 175 -9.09 -13.78 7.77
CA TRP A 175 -8.30 -14.47 8.76
C TRP A 175 -6.87 -13.97 8.65
N VAL A 176 -6.28 -13.64 9.79
CA VAL A 176 -4.91 -13.12 9.87
C VAL A 176 -4.11 -13.90 10.89
N ALA A 177 -2.85 -14.13 10.59
CA ALA A 177 -1.93 -14.80 11.51
C ALA A 177 -0.57 -14.11 11.47
N ASP A 178 0.15 -14.11 12.60
CA ASP A 178 1.39 -13.38 12.73
C ASP A 178 2.35 -14.07 13.69
N ASP A 179 3.66 -13.87 13.53
CA ASP A 179 4.68 -14.37 14.43
C ASP A 179 4.71 -13.62 15.77
N ALA A 180 3.96 -12.52 15.88
CA ALA A 180 3.82 -11.63 17.02
C ALA A 180 5.17 -11.14 17.57
N LYS A 181 6.20 -11.07 16.74
CA LYS A 181 7.47 -10.48 17.12
C LYS A 181 7.35 -8.99 17.29
N VAL A 182 7.92 -8.49 18.37
CA VAL A 182 7.93 -7.07 18.70
C VAL A 182 9.35 -6.55 18.51
N PRO A 183 9.58 -5.65 17.52
CA PRO A 183 10.88 -5.01 17.39
C PRO A 183 11.26 -4.28 18.69
N PRO A 184 12.55 -4.28 19.10
CA PRO A 184 12.99 -3.67 20.35
C PRO A 184 12.54 -2.22 20.54
N SER A 185 12.43 -1.46 19.45
CA SER A 185 11.93 -0.07 19.44
C SER A 185 10.46 0.08 19.87
N PHE A 186 9.66 -0.99 19.75
CA PHE A 186 8.23 -1.00 20.10
C PHE A 186 7.94 -1.75 21.42
N ALA A 187 8.95 -2.34 22.06
CA ALA A 187 8.76 -3.18 23.26
C ALA A 187 7.97 -2.49 24.37
N ALA A 188 8.18 -1.19 24.58
CA ALA A 188 7.45 -0.41 25.59
C ALA A 188 5.96 -0.27 25.30
N PHE A 189 5.54 -0.36 24.05
CA PHE A 189 4.18 -0.16 23.57
C PHE A 189 3.46 -1.44 23.18
N ALA A 190 4.16 -2.58 23.22
CA ALA A 190 3.65 -3.86 22.73
C ALA A 190 2.31 -4.29 23.33
N LYS A 191 2.03 -3.93 24.57
CA LYS A 191 0.75 -4.25 25.24
C LYS A 191 -0.39 -3.32 24.85
N MET A 192 -0.09 -2.18 24.22
CA MET A 192 -1.06 -1.14 23.86
C MET A 192 -1.46 -1.21 22.38
N ILE A 193 -0.68 -1.91 21.55
CA ILE A 193 -0.89 -2.01 20.10
C ILE A 193 -1.38 -3.42 19.80
N PRO A 194 -2.44 -3.59 18.97
CA PRO A 194 -2.86 -4.90 18.51
C PRO A 194 -1.74 -5.63 17.79
N ALA A 195 -1.67 -6.96 17.95
CA ALA A 195 -0.66 -7.77 17.24
C ALA A 195 -0.80 -7.62 15.72
N VAL A 196 -2.04 -7.57 15.21
CA VAL A 196 -2.35 -7.32 13.80
C VAL A 196 -3.49 -6.31 13.71
N THR A 197 -3.39 -5.36 12.81
CA THR A 197 -4.47 -4.47 12.38
C THR A 197 -4.84 -4.75 10.94
N VAL A 198 -6.12 -4.55 10.59
CA VAL A 198 -6.66 -4.76 9.24
C VAL A 198 -7.28 -3.47 8.75
N THR A 199 -6.99 -3.10 7.49
CA THR A 199 -7.59 -1.92 6.85
C THR A 199 -8.10 -2.30 5.46
N TRP A 200 -9.37 -2.00 5.17
CA TRP A 200 -10.00 -2.16 3.88
C TRP A 200 -10.08 -0.85 3.10
N SER A 201 -9.94 -0.92 1.80
CA SER A 201 -10.14 0.21 0.89
C SER A 201 -10.65 -0.23 -0.48
N LYS A 202 -11.27 0.69 -1.23
CA LYS A 202 -11.48 0.52 -2.66
C LYS A 202 -10.14 0.68 -3.37
N PHE A 203 -9.81 -0.24 -4.26
CA PHE A 203 -8.62 -0.17 -5.12
C PHE A 203 -9.00 0.19 -6.56
N ARG A 204 -10.08 -0.45 -7.09
CA ARG A 204 -10.66 -0.17 -8.41
C ARG A 204 -12.17 -0.33 -8.36
N GLY A 205 -12.86 0.31 -9.28
CA GLY A 205 -14.30 0.11 -9.49
C GLY A 205 -15.04 1.40 -9.83
N PRO A 206 -16.23 1.29 -10.45
CA PRO A 206 -16.92 2.46 -10.99
C PRO A 206 -17.50 3.38 -9.90
N GLY A 207 -18.16 2.81 -8.90
CA GLY A 207 -18.91 3.58 -7.91
C GLY A 207 -18.22 3.73 -6.55
N ILE A 208 -19.00 4.22 -5.60
CA ILE A 208 -18.57 4.35 -4.20
C ILE A 208 -18.70 2.99 -3.51
N VAL A 209 -17.71 2.63 -2.72
CA VAL A 209 -17.75 1.51 -1.78
C VAL A 209 -17.85 2.07 -0.37
N LYS A 210 -18.88 1.68 0.37
CA LYS A 210 -19.04 2.06 1.77
C LYS A 210 -18.81 0.82 2.63
N PHE A 211 -17.81 0.90 3.48
CA PHE A 211 -17.55 -0.12 4.50
C PHE A 211 -18.29 0.25 5.79
N ASP A 212 -18.81 -0.76 6.50
CA ASP A 212 -19.32 -0.56 7.87
C ASP A 212 -18.18 -0.13 8.80
N ALA A 213 -17.03 -0.81 8.68
CA ALA A 213 -15.79 -0.40 9.29
C ALA A 213 -14.63 -0.62 8.30
N GLU A 214 -13.93 0.45 7.91
CA GLU A 214 -12.71 0.35 7.11
C GLU A 214 -11.58 -0.34 7.90
N LYS A 215 -11.59 -0.19 9.22
CA LYS A 215 -10.62 -0.78 10.16
C LYS A 215 -11.35 -1.66 11.17
N PRO A 216 -11.83 -2.84 10.75
CA PRO A 216 -12.52 -3.75 11.68
C PRO A 216 -11.55 -4.25 12.75
N LYS A 217 -12.07 -4.43 13.95
CA LYS A 217 -11.31 -5.02 15.04
C LYS A 217 -10.94 -6.46 14.69
N VAL A 218 -9.68 -6.83 14.91
CA VAL A 218 -9.21 -8.21 14.84
C VAL A 218 -9.49 -8.89 16.18
N GLU A 219 -10.27 -9.94 16.14
CA GLU A 219 -10.58 -10.77 17.30
C GLU A 219 -9.79 -12.07 17.22
N LYS A 220 -9.33 -12.58 18.37
CA LYS A 220 -8.64 -13.87 18.41
C LYS A 220 -9.55 -14.94 17.85
N ALA A 221 -9.00 -15.79 16.99
CA ALA A 221 -9.66 -16.95 16.41
C ALA A 221 -8.72 -18.14 16.44
N ASP A 222 -9.27 -19.33 16.63
CA ASP A 222 -8.53 -20.58 16.63
C ASP A 222 -8.71 -21.26 15.26
N PHE A 223 -7.65 -21.27 14.45
CA PHE A 223 -7.58 -21.93 13.17
C PHE A 223 -6.15 -22.34 12.84
N GLN A 224 -6.00 -23.25 11.88
CA GLN A 224 -4.68 -23.70 11.47
C GLN A 224 -4.03 -22.69 10.51
N ALA A 225 -3.19 -21.83 11.08
CA ALA A 225 -2.42 -20.84 10.33
C ALA A 225 -1.04 -21.37 9.88
N PRO A 226 -0.44 -20.80 8.80
CA PRO A 226 0.91 -21.16 8.41
C PRO A 226 1.94 -20.76 9.47
N PRO A 227 3.02 -21.56 9.69
CA PRO A 227 4.10 -21.16 10.57
C PRO A 227 5.03 -20.10 9.92
N PRO A 228 5.68 -19.21 10.73
CA PRO A 228 5.56 -19.12 12.18
C PRO A 228 4.31 -18.35 12.58
N THR A 229 3.56 -18.85 13.56
CA THR A 229 2.35 -18.18 14.06
C THR A 229 2.33 -18.22 15.57
N ALA A 230 2.29 -17.03 16.19
CA ALA A 230 2.07 -16.84 17.62
C ALA A 230 0.75 -16.11 17.92
N PHE A 231 0.19 -15.44 16.93
CA PHE A 231 -1.13 -14.81 16.97
C PHE A 231 -1.98 -15.28 15.78
N ALA A 232 -3.23 -15.61 16.03
CA ALA A 232 -4.24 -15.88 15.00
C ALA A 232 -5.53 -15.13 15.34
N GLY A 233 -6.17 -14.56 14.32
CA GLY A 233 -7.35 -13.72 14.50
C GLY A 233 -8.22 -13.64 13.26
N LYS A 234 -9.43 -13.12 13.45
CA LYS A 234 -10.40 -12.87 12.41
C LYS A 234 -10.92 -11.44 12.51
N ALA A 235 -11.05 -10.76 11.40
CA ALA A 235 -11.73 -9.48 11.29
C ALA A 235 -12.89 -9.61 10.30
N THR A 236 -13.99 -8.91 10.53
CA THR A 236 -15.14 -8.90 9.62
C THR A 236 -15.68 -7.50 9.50
N THR A 237 -15.93 -7.07 8.28
CA THR A 237 -16.69 -5.87 7.95
C THR A 237 -17.74 -6.23 6.89
N THR A 238 -18.57 -5.27 6.52
CA THR A 238 -19.45 -5.38 5.34
C THR A 238 -19.13 -4.24 4.39
N ALA A 239 -19.38 -4.47 3.10
CA ALA A 239 -19.30 -3.42 2.08
C ALA A 239 -20.62 -3.33 1.31
N THR A 240 -21.02 -2.10 0.95
CA THR A 240 -22.11 -1.81 0.02
C THR A 240 -21.58 -1.02 -1.15
N PHE A 241 -22.18 -1.18 -2.32
CA PHE A 241 -21.75 -0.62 -3.58
C PHE A 241 -22.82 0.27 -4.18
N SER A 242 -22.46 1.45 -4.68
CA SER A 242 -23.41 2.41 -5.25
C SER A 242 -23.75 2.17 -6.71
N GLU A 243 -22.94 1.38 -7.43
CA GLU A 243 -23.09 1.11 -8.86
C GLU A 243 -22.78 -0.36 -9.16
N PRO A 244 -23.43 -0.97 -10.16
CA PRO A 244 -23.06 -2.32 -10.61
C PRO A 244 -21.73 -2.27 -11.39
N GLY A 245 -21.02 -3.39 -11.40
CA GLY A 245 -19.77 -3.53 -12.16
C GLY A 245 -18.70 -4.33 -11.43
N GLU A 246 -17.48 -4.27 -11.98
CA GLU A 246 -16.33 -4.97 -11.44
C GLU A 246 -15.54 -4.05 -10.52
N TYR A 247 -15.31 -4.51 -9.30
CA TYR A 247 -14.52 -3.83 -8.29
C TYR A 247 -13.30 -4.68 -7.89
N VAL A 248 -12.29 -3.99 -7.42
CA VAL A 248 -11.20 -4.58 -6.65
C VAL A 248 -11.16 -3.86 -5.30
N LEU A 249 -11.33 -4.63 -4.23
CA LEU A 249 -11.08 -4.17 -2.87
C LEU A 249 -9.69 -4.60 -2.45
N GLU A 250 -9.04 -3.78 -1.66
CA GLU A 250 -7.75 -4.06 -1.07
C GLU A 250 -7.89 -4.18 0.44
N VAL A 251 -7.25 -5.20 1.02
CA VAL A 251 -7.10 -5.35 2.45
C VAL A 251 -5.63 -5.42 2.80
N VAL A 252 -5.23 -4.61 3.77
CA VAL A 252 -3.88 -4.57 4.30
C VAL A 252 -3.89 -5.01 5.75
N ALA A 253 -3.09 -6.01 6.08
CA ALA A 253 -2.81 -6.41 7.44
C ALA A 253 -1.42 -5.91 7.84
N ASN A 254 -1.34 -5.19 8.96
CA ASN A 254 -0.10 -4.72 9.53
C ASN A 254 0.11 -5.38 10.89
N ASP A 255 1.34 -5.75 11.17
CA ASP A 255 1.78 -6.06 12.52
C ASP A 255 2.10 -4.77 13.32
N ILE A 256 2.69 -4.94 14.49
CA ILE A 256 3.07 -3.85 15.39
C ILE A 256 4.10 -2.88 14.78
N SER A 257 4.91 -3.32 13.80
CA SER A 257 5.90 -2.47 13.13
C SER A 257 5.25 -1.43 12.21
N GLY A 258 4.03 -1.72 11.74
CA GLY A 258 3.20 -0.80 10.98
C GLY A 258 3.65 -0.53 9.55
N PHE A 259 2.88 0.27 8.85
CA PHE A 259 3.16 0.70 7.49
C PHE A 259 4.48 1.41 7.37
N GLY A 260 5.48 0.79 6.74
CA GLY A 260 6.68 1.48 6.30
C GLY A 260 7.22 2.48 7.33
N GLY A 261 6.93 2.27 8.61
CA GLY A 261 7.26 3.16 9.69
C GLY A 261 8.75 3.40 9.72
N GLY A 262 9.17 4.66 9.58
CA GLY A 262 10.58 5.02 9.62
C GLY A 262 11.43 4.48 8.46
N GLY A 263 10.81 4.08 7.33
CA GLY A 263 11.51 3.51 6.16
C GLY A 263 11.58 2.00 6.15
N PHE A 264 10.87 1.30 7.02
CA PHE A 264 10.75 -0.16 6.99
C PHE A 264 9.97 -0.61 5.75
N GLN A 265 10.52 -1.60 5.04
CA GLN A 265 9.92 -2.23 3.86
C GLN A 265 9.16 -3.53 4.20
N CYS A 266 9.00 -3.84 5.45
CA CYS A 266 8.28 -4.90 6.13
C CYS A 266 7.66 -4.28 7.40
N CYS A 267 6.61 -4.71 8.04
CA CYS A 267 5.98 -5.98 7.82
C CYS A 267 4.47 -5.77 7.72
N TRP A 268 4.00 -5.70 6.53
CA TRP A 268 2.59 -5.71 6.20
C TRP A 268 2.33 -6.70 5.06
N SER A 269 1.09 -7.14 4.96
CA SER A 269 0.63 -7.94 3.83
C SER A 269 -0.55 -7.28 3.18
N THR A 270 -0.59 -7.35 1.86
CA THR A 270 -1.68 -6.80 1.05
C THR A 270 -2.33 -7.90 0.23
N ALA A 271 -3.65 -8.00 0.30
CA ALA A 271 -4.44 -8.92 -0.50
C ALA A 271 -5.54 -8.17 -1.26
N GLN A 272 -5.84 -8.63 -2.47
CA GLN A 272 -6.85 -8.04 -3.33
C GLN A 272 -8.00 -9.02 -3.56
N LEU A 273 -9.23 -8.51 -3.42
CA LEU A 273 -10.47 -9.23 -3.61
C LEU A 273 -11.23 -8.66 -4.81
N LYS A 274 -11.56 -9.50 -5.78
CA LYS A 274 -12.50 -9.14 -6.84
C LYS A 274 -13.94 -9.18 -6.34
N VAL A 275 -14.73 -8.16 -6.70
CA VAL A 275 -16.17 -8.14 -6.41
C VAL A 275 -16.92 -7.81 -7.69
N THR A 276 -17.80 -8.73 -8.10
CA THR A 276 -18.73 -8.50 -9.20
C THR A 276 -20.07 -8.08 -8.61
N VAL A 277 -20.44 -6.80 -8.80
CA VAL A 277 -21.70 -6.23 -8.30
C VAL A 277 -22.78 -6.35 -9.39
N LYS A 278 -23.82 -7.08 -9.12
CA LYS A 278 -24.99 -7.24 -9.99
C LYS A 278 -26.09 -6.25 -9.59
N PRO A 279 -26.93 -5.81 -10.55
CA PRO A 279 -28.12 -5.00 -10.28
C PRO A 279 -29.06 -5.61 -9.26
#